data_e598062754954bb2c818a53c8bddcb4a
#
_entry.id   e598062754954bb2c818a53c8bddcb4a
#
_cell.length_a   1.000
_cell.length_b   1.000
_cell.length_c   1.000
_cell.angle_alpha   90.00
_cell.angle_beta   90.00
_cell.angle_gamma   90.00
#
_symmetry.space_group_name_H-M   'P 1'
#
loop_
_entity.id
_entity.type
_entity.pdbx_description
1 polymer ?
#
loop_
_entity_poly.entity_id
_entity_poly.type
_entity_poly.pdbx_seq_one_letter_code
_entity_poly.pdbx_strand_id
1 'polypeptide(L)'
;MTSANAMRLKLLLKDDPLLRQQLSHCESPDQVIAIAAKLQLSLCMADLLRMEALMTLTLTDEQLGDWYTTPYWKRVLISLGAMPLIAT
;
A
#
# COMPACT_ATOMS: atom_id res chain seq x y z
N MET A 1 3.66 5.43 14.83
CA MET A 1 2.70 4.32 15.03
C MET A 1 1.94 4.03 13.78
N THR A 2 1.83 2.75 13.43
CA THR A 2 1.03 2.34 12.28
C THR A 2 -0.45 2.40 12.64
N SER A 3 -1.28 2.93 11.74
CA SER A 3 -2.71 2.98 11.94
C SER A 3 -3.29 1.56 12.03
N ALA A 4 -4.17 1.31 12.99
CA ALA A 4 -4.86 0.03 13.12
C ALA A 4 -5.70 -0.27 11.87
N ASN A 5 -6.31 0.76 11.28
CA ASN A 5 -7.11 0.60 10.07
C ASN A 5 -6.26 0.25 8.85
N ALA A 6 -5.06 0.84 8.74
CA ALA A 6 -4.12 0.49 7.68
C ALA A 6 -3.67 -0.97 7.78
N MET A 7 -3.41 -1.44 9.00
CA MET A 7 -3.06 -2.85 9.23
C MET A 7 -4.22 -3.79 8.91
N ARG A 8 -5.45 -3.40 9.24
CA ARG A 8 -6.64 -4.18 8.90
C ARG A 8 -6.81 -4.29 7.39
N LEU A 9 -6.63 -3.18 6.67
CA LEU A 9 -6.69 -3.21 5.22
C LEU A 9 -5.65 -4.15 4.64
N LYS A 10 -4.43 -4.10 5.15
CA LYS A 10 -3.35 -4.97 4.70
C LYS A 10 -3.69 -6.45 4.94
N LEU A 11 -4.29 -6.78 6.07
CA LEU A 11 -4.72 -8.14 6.37
C LEU A 11 -5.83 -8.60 5.45
N LEU A 12 -6.80 -7.73 5.17
CA LEU A 12 -7.89 -8.06 4.24
C LEU A 12 -7.37 -8.34 2.84
N LEU A 13 -6.36 -7.59 2.40
CA LEU A 13 -5.78 -7.77 1.08
C LEU A 13 -5.09 -9.13 0.89
N LYS A 14 -4.64 -9.75 1.97
CA LYS A 14 -4.02 -11.09 1.88
C LYS A 14 -5.02 -12.15 1.43
N ASP A 15 -6.28 -12.02 1.84
CA ASP A 15 -7.29 -13.05 1.63
C ASP A 15 -8.30 -12.68 0.52
N ASP A 16 -8.20 -11.47 -0.04
CA ASP A 16 -9.18 -10.98 -1.01
C ASP A 16 -8.48 -10.53 -2.30
N PRO A 17 -8.35 -11.45 -3.29
CA PRO A 17 -7.71 -11.11 -4.56
C PRO A 17 -8.47 -10.07 -5.37
N LEU A 18 -9.80 -10.00 -5.24
CA LEU A 18 -10.59 -8.97 -5.94
C LEU A 18 -10.30 -7.59 -5.37
N LEU A 19 -10.15 -7.49 -4.07
CA LEU A 19 -9.82 -6.22 -3.42
C LEU A 19 -8.40 -5.78 -3.80
N ARG A 20 -7.44 -6.70 -3.85
CA ARG A 20 -6.10 -6.39 -4.34
C ARG A 20 -6.14 -5.85 -5.75
N GLN A 21 -6.93 -6.47 -6.63
CA GLN A 21 -7.07 -6.03 -8.00
C GLN A 21 -7.66 -4.62 -8.07
N GLN A 22 -8.70 -4.34 -7.29
CA GLN A 22 -9.30 -3.02 -7.22
C GLN A 22 -8.28 -1.96 -6.81
N LEU A 23 -7.51 -2.23 -5.76
CA LEU A 23 -6.52 -1.27 -5.27
C LEU A 23 -5.37 -1.10 -6.24
N SER A 24 -4.97 -2.17 -6.95
CA SER A 24 -3.87 -2.08 -7.93
C SER A 24 -4.20 -1.15 -9.11
N HIS A 25 -5.47 -0.88 -9.36
CA HIS A 25 -5.90 0.04 -10.41
C HIS A 25 -6.08 1.47 -9.91
N CYS A 26 -5.89 1.73 -8.62
CA CYS A 26 -5.99 3.09 -8.07
C CYS A 26 -4.85 3.96 -8.58
N GLU A 27 -5.18 5.20 -8.94
CA GLU A 27 -4.22 6.16 -9.46
C GLU A 27 -3.97 7.32 -8.51
N SER A 28 -4.70 7.38 -7.40
CA SER A 28 -4.57 8.45 -6.42
C SER A 28 -4.87 7.95 -5.01
N PRO A 29 -4.35 8.63 -3.97
CA PRO A 29 -4.66 8.29 -2.58
C PRO A 29 -6.15 8.36 -2.27
N ASP A 30 -6.86 9.30 -2.88
CA ASP A 30 -8.29 9.47 -2.64
C ASP A 30 -9.08 8.22 -3.01
N GLN A 31 -8.70 7.54 -4.08
CA GLN A 31 -9.35 6.31 -4.51
C GLN A 31 -9.16 5.20 -3.48
N VAL A 32 -7.96 5.05 -2.93
CA VAL A 32 -7.69 4.05 -1.88
C VAL A 32 -8.46 4.38 -0.61
N ILE A 33 -8.49 5.63 -0.21
CA ILE A 33 -9.22 6.08 0.96
C ILE A 33 -10.71 5.82 0.80
N ALA A 34 -11.26 6.07 -0.40
CA ALA A 34 -12.67 5.82 -0.70
C ALA A 34 -13.01 4.32 -0.61
N ILE A 35 -12.15 3.45 -1.16
CA ILE A 35 -12.34 2.01 -1.08
C ILE A 35 -12.29 1.54 0.37
N ALA A 36 -11.33 2.02 1.15
CA ALA A 36 -11.23 1.70 2.57
C ALA A 36 -12.46 2.15 3.35
N ALA A 37 -13.01 3.33 3.02
CA ALA A 37 -14.22 3.84 3.66
C ALA A 37 -15.41 2.91 3.45
N LYS A 38 -15.53 2.31 2.26
CA LYS A 38 -16.59 1.33 1.99
C LYS A 38 -16.47 0.08 2.85
N LEU A 39 -15.26 -0.23 3.31
CA LEU A 39 -14.98 -1.34 4.21
C LEU A 39 -15.04 -0.90 5.68
N GLN A 40 -15.52 0.31 5.94
CA GLN A 40 -15.59 0.92 7.27
C GLN A 40 -14.20 1.10 7.91
N LEU A 41 -13.20 1.31 7.07
CA LEU A 41 -11.83 1.59 7.52
C LEU A 41 -11.51 3.06 7.23
N SER A 42 -11.35 3.84 8.28
CA SER A 42 -11.03 5.25 8.15
C SER A 42 -9.53 5.40 7.96
N LEU A 43 -9.12 5.83 6.77
CA LEU A 43 -7.71 6.08 6.45
C LEU A 43 -7.52 7.54 6.04
N CYS A 44 -6.32 8.05 6.30
CA CYS A 44 -5.91 9.35 5.80
C CYS A 44 -4.59 9.23 5.06
N MET A 45 -4.19 10.30 4.38
CA MET A 45 -2.94 10.32 3.62
C MET A 45 -1.73 9.97 4.49
N ALA A 46 -1.71 10.45 5.74
CA ALA A 46 -0.61 10.17 6.66
C ALA A 46 -0.45 8.66 6.92
N ASP A 47 -1.54 7.92 6.98
CA ASP A 47 -1.49 6.46 7.16
C ASP A 47 -0.79 5.78 6.00
N LEU A 48 -1.10 6.21 4.78
CA LEU A 48 -0.48 5.66 3.56
C LEU A 48 1.01 5.99 3.49
N LEU A 49 1.37 7.23 3.85
CA LEU A 49 2.77 7.66 3.89
C LEU A 49 3.58 6.86 4.90
N ARG A 50 3.00 6.58 6.07
CA ARG A 50 3.66 5.77 7.09
C ARG A 50 3.89 4.34 6.63
N MET A 51 2.91 3.75 5.94
CA MET A 51 3.05 2.39 5.41
C MET A 51 4.19 2.31 4.41
N GLU A 52 4.29 3.28 3.50
CA GLU A 52 5.37 3.35 2.52
C GLU A 52 6.73 3.51 3.20
N ALA A 53 6.81 4.40 4.17
CA ALA A 53 8.06 4.65 4.91
C ALA A 53 8.52 3.41 5.68
N LEU A 54 7.60 2.70 6.33
CA LEU A 54 7.92 1.47 7.05
C LEU A 54 8.41 0.37 6.13
N MET A 55 7.80 0.24 4.95
CA MET A 55 8.23 -0.74 3.95
C MET A 55 9.68 -0.48 3.54
N THR A 56 10.06 0.78 3.37
CA THR A 56 11.41 1.17 3.01
C THR A 56 12.45 0.61 3.98
N LEU A 57 12.12 0.55 5.27
CA LEU A 57 13.04 0.04 6.30
C LEU A 57 13.25 -1.47 6.24
N THR A 58 12.40 -2.20 5.53
CA THR A 58 12.49 -3.67 5.45
C THR A 58 13.22 -4.16 4.22
N LEU A 59 13.60 -3.26 3.31
CA LEU A 59 14.18 -3.63 2.03
C LEU A 59 15.70 -3.76 2.10
N THR A 60 16.25 -4.67 1.29
CA THR A 60 17.70 -4.78 1.08
C THR A 60 18.20 -3.62 0.23
N ASP A 61 19.52 -3.41 0.16
CA ASP A 61 20.10 -2.36 -0.67
C ASP A 61 19.71 -2.51 -2.15
N GLU A 62 19.70 -3.75 -2.66
CA GLU A 62 19.27 -4.02 -4.03
C GLU A 62 17.80 -3.66 -4.24
N GLN A 63 16.94 -4.05 -3.31
CA GLN A 63 15.52 -3.74 -3.36
C GLN A 63 15.28 -2.23 -3.28
N LEU A 64 16.08 -1.51 -2.49
CA LEU A 64 15.97 -0.05 -2.38
C LEU A 64 16.23 0.63 -3.70
N GLY A 65 17.20 0.14 -4.49
CA GLY A 65 17.44 0.67 -5.85
C GLY A 65 16.20 0.60 -6.71
N ASP A 66 15.58 -0.58 -6.79
CA ASP A 66 14.33 -0.78 -7.53
C ASP A 66 13.19 0.03 -6.94
N TRP A 67 13.13 0.13 -5.62
CA TRP A 67 12.11 0.86 -4.90
C TRP A 67 12.12 2.35 -5.27
N TYR A 68 13.30 2.97 -5.26
CA TYR A 68 13.42 4.39 -5.55
C TYR A 68 13.19 4.74 -7.02
N THR A 69 13.36 3.77 -7.92
CA THR A 69 13.03 3.97 -9.35
C THR A 69 11.56 3.70 -9.64
N THR A 70 10.83 3.10 -8.71
CA THR A 70 9.39 2.87 -8.84
C THR A 70 8.64 4.19 -8.58
N PRO A 71 7.62 4.53 -9.39
CA PRO A 71 6.81 5.72 -9.11
C PRO A 71 6.22 5.69 -7.71
N TYR A 72 6.20 6.84 -7.05
CA TYR A 72 5.77 6.96 -5.66
C TYR A 72 4.44 6.28 -5.38
N TRP A 73 3.46 6.51 -6.25
CA TRP A 73 2.13 5.94 -6.03
C TRP A 73 2.13 4.41 -6.07
N LYS A 74 2.92 3.82 -6.94
CA LYS A 74 3.08 2.36 -6.97
C LYS A 74 3.74 1.85 -5.69
N ARG A 75 4.68 2.61 -5.12
CA ARG A 75 5.30 2.23 -3.84
C ARG A 75 4.27 2.15 -2.72
N VAL A 76 3.34 3.10 -2.70
CA VAL A 76 2.26 3.09 -1.70
C VAL A 76 1.42 1.82 -1.84
N LEU A 77 1.03 1.46 -3.07
CA LEU A 77 0.23 0.26 -3.33
C LEU A 77 0.98 -1.02 -2.96
N ILE A 78 2.28 -1.09 -3.24
CA ILE A 78 3.11 -2.23 -2.86
C ILE A 78 3.17 -2.35 -1.34
N SER A 79 3.31 -1.25 -0.62
CA SER A 79 3.40 -1.26 0.84
C SER A 79 2.10 -1.72 1.50
N LEU A 80 0.97 -1.50 0.84
CA LEU A 80 -0.32 -2.01 1.31
C LEU A 80 -0.54 -3.49 0.98
N GLY A 81 0.26 -4.06 0.10
CA GLY A 81 0.08 -5.45 -0.34
C GLY A 81 -0.84 -5.60 -1.54
N ALA A 82 -1.21 -4.49 -2.21
CA ALA A 82 -2.07 -4.52 -3.39
C ALA A 82 -1.35 -5.01 -4.63
N MET A 83 -0.03 -4.86 -4.68
CA MET A 83 0.80 -5.35 -5.77
C MET A 83 2.11 -5.90 -5.20
N PRO A 84 2.74 -6.88 -5.88
CA PRO A 84 4.03 -7.39 -5.43
C PRO A 84 5.14 -6.38 -5.70
N LEU A 85 6.20 -6.44 -4.88
CA LEU A 85 7.43 -5.75 -5.20
C LEU A 85 8.06 -6.50 -6.37
N ILE A 86 8.08 -5.87 -7.54
CA ILE A 86 8.63 -6.50 -8.72
C ILE A 86 10.08 -6.08 -8.84
N ALA A 87 10.97 -7.00 -8.51
CA ALA A 87 12.37 -6.91 -8.93
C ALA A 87 12.44 -7.50 -10.33
N THR A 88 12.39 -6.68 -11.29
CA THR A 88 12.68 -7.14 -12.66
C THR A 88 14.11 -6.85 -12.99
#